data_fa1647b7eb7cfb0a38eddbd60f1dbb13
#
_entry.id   fa1647b7eb7cfb0a38eddbd60f1dbb13
#
_cell.length_a   1.000
_cell.length_b   1.000
_cell.length_c   1.000
_cell.angle_alpha   90.00
_cell.angle_beta   90.00
_cell.angle_gamma   90.00
#
_symmetry.space_group_name_H-M   'P 1'
#
loop_
_entity.id
_entity.type
_entity.pdbx_description
1 polymer ?
#
loop_
_entity_poly.entity_id
_entity_poly.type
_entity_poly.pdbx_seq_one_letter_code
_entity_poly.pdbx_strand_id
1 'polypeptide(L)'
;MNAIASYWGRPAHKIVLRSTKTSPFGRKVRMALIALGLEERVQLQSADTMDEDDSLRQQNPLGKLPCLMIGGEAFYDSHVILEMLDAVAGGGRLLPRAGLERFRALTRARLADGITDAALLVSYENRFREPGQTSERWLAHQRGKITRALAAFEPDLPDPRRAELVQITLAAALGYLDWRQPLEWRADHPALENWLDTFGRSHRFWSETERTRE
;
A
#
# COMPACT_ATOMS: atom_id res chain seq x y z
N MET A 1 -17.50 0.18 22.64
CA MET A 1 -16.37 0.69 21.84
C MET A 1 -15.20 -0.22 22.10
N ASN A 2 -14.50 -0.75 21.07
CA ASN A 2 -13.36 -1.61 21.30
C ASN A 2 -12.13 -0.81 21.81
N ALA A 3 -11.16 -1.48 22.43
CA ALA A 3 -10.01 -0.81 23.07
C ALA A 3 -9.20 0.03 22.07
N ILE A 4 -9.05 -0.44 20.81
CA ILE A 4 -8.28 0.29 19.77
C ILE A 4 -9.01 1.55 19.29
N ALA A 5 -10.35 1.50 19.16
CA ALA A 5 -11.14 2.69 18.82
C ALA A 5 -11.09 3.74 19.94
N SER A 6 -11.08 3.29 21.20
CA SER A 6 -10.88 4.19 22.36
C SER A 6 -9.48 4.80 22.38
N TYR A 7 -8.45 4.05 22.05
CA TYR A 7 -7.07 4.51 21.93
C TYR A 7 -6.93 5.56 20.81
N TRP A 8 -7.47 5.26 19.63
CA TRP A 8 -7.52 6.18 18.48
C TRP A 8 -8.27 7.47 18.79
N GLY A 9 -9.43 7.37 19.47
CA GLY A 9 -10.32 8.49 19.75
C GLY A 9 -9.87 9.44 20.88
N ARG A 10 -8.76 9.17 21.59
CA ARG A 10 -8.29 10.04 22.67
C ARG A 10 -7.94 11.43 22.16
N PRO A 11 -8.52 12.53 22.70
CA PRO A 11 -8.23 13.88 22.25
C PRO A 11 -6.75 14.28 22.37
N ALA A 12 -6.07 13.74 23.38
CA ALA A 12 -4.64 14.00 23.63
C ALA A 12 -3.71 13.31 22.63
N HIS A 13 -4.20 12.34 21.85
CA HIS A 13 -3.36 11.63 20.90
C HIS A 13 -3.29 12.40 19.57
N LYS A 14 -2.10 12.90 19.26
CA LYS A 14 -1.77 13.33 17.92
C LYS A 14 -1.56 12.06 17.07
N ILE A 15 -2.25 12.01 15.92
CA ILE A 15 -2.13 10.90 14.97
C ILE A 15 -1.43 11.40 13.72
N VAL A 16 -0.28 10.82 13.41
CA VAL A 16 0.56 11.23 12.27
C VAL A 16 0.87 10.02 11.41
N LEU A 17 0.57 10.10 10.13
CA LEU A 17 1.04 9.13 9.13
C LEU A 17 2.29 9.66 8.44
N ARG A 18 3.44 9.05 8.73
CA ARG A 18 4.67 9.28 7.97
C ARG A 18 4.54 8.56 6.62
N SER A 19 4.48 9.35 5.55
CA SER A 19 4.26 8.84 4.20
C SER A 19 4.68 9.88 3.17
N THR A 20 5.12 9.43 1.99
CA THR A 20 5.35 10.30 0.83
C THR A 20 4.29 10.05 -0.23
N LYS A 21 4.11 10.99 -1.16
CA LYS A 21 3.20 10.83 -2.31
C LYS A 21 3.66 9.71 -3.24
N THR A 22 4.97 9.43 -3.26
CA THR A 22 5.58 8.41 -4.13
C THR A 22 5.51 7.00 -3.57
N SER A 23 5.29 6.83 -2.26
CA SER A 23 5.24 5.51 -1.62
C SER A 23 3.98 4.72 -2.00
N PRO A 24 4.10 3.54 -2.64
CA PRO A 24 2.95 2.69 -2.94
C PRO A 24 2.29 2.15 -1.67
N PHE A 25 3.08 1.78 -0.68
CA PHE A 25 2.60 1.29 0.62
C PHE A 25 1.93 2.40 1.43
N GLY A 26 2.44 3.64 1.34
CA GLY A 26 1.79 4.81 1.92
C GLY A 26 0.47 5.14 1.22
N ARG A 27 0.41 4.98 -0.12
CA ARG A 27 -0.81 5.22 -0.89
C ARG A 27 -1.97 4.32 -0.44
N LYS A 28 -1.74 3.00 -0.28
CA LYS A 28 -2.80 2.10 0.16
C LYS A 28 -3.35 2.45 1.56
N VAL A 29 -2.48 2.92 2.47
CA VAL A 29 -2.92 3.38 3.79
C VAL A 29 -3.77 4.65 3.67
N ARG A 30 -3.36 5.62 2.84
CA ARG A 30 -4.17 6.84 2.59
C ARG A 30 -5.51 6.51 1.96
N MET A 31 -5.56 5.60 0.98
CA MET A 31 -6.84 5.13 0.40
C MET A 31 -7.74 4.51 1.46
N ALA A 32 -7.21 3.66 2.34
CA ALA A 32 -7.97 3.03 3.42
C ALA A 32 -8.48 4.03 4.44
N LEU A 33 -7.69 5.04 4.82
CA LEU A 33 -8.13 6.12 5.71
C LEU A 33 -9.38 6.79 5.16
N ILE A 34 -9.37 7.19 3.89
CA ILE A 34 -10.51 7.85 3.23
C ILE A 34 -11.71 6.88 3.10
N ALA A 35 -11.47 5.64 2.70
CA ALA A 35 -12.53 4.62 2.57
C ALA A 35 -13.24 4.33 3.91
N LEU A 36 -12.53 4.50 5.02
CA LEU A 36 -13.05 4.29 6.37
C LEU A 36 -13.60 5.55 7.03
N GLY A 37 -13.37 6.75 6.44
CA GLY A 37 -13.74 8.05 7.01
C GLY A 37 -12.89 8.42 8.22
N LEU A 38 -11.62 8.10 8.21
CA LEU A 38 -10.66 8.32 9.31
C LEU A 38 -9.62 9.41 8.99
N GLU A 39 -9.63 9.94 7.77
CA GLU A 39 -8.60 10.84 7.24
C GLU A 39 -8.48 12.16 8.01
N GLU A 40 -9.60 12.73 8.47
CA GLU A 40 -9.62 14.03 9.18
C GLU A 40 -8.85 14.01 10.51
N ARG A 41 -8.69 12.82 11.11
CA ARG A 41 -7.96 12.64 12.38
C ARG A 41 -6.47 12.47 12.17
N VAL A 42 -5.99 12.32 10.92
CA VAL A 42 -4.62 11.94 10.62
C VAL A 42 -3.87 13.08 9.93
N GLN A 43 -2.83 13.57 10.57
CA GLN A 43 -1.89 14.49 9.93
C GLN A 43 -0.93 13.71 9.04
N LEU A 44 -0.86 14.05 7.75
CA LEU A 44 0.18 13.51 6.88
C LEU A 44 1.49 14.28 7.11
N GLN A 45 2.57 13.56 7.29
CA GLN A 45 3.91 14.12 7.43
C GLN A 45 4.88 13.37 6.52
N SER A 46 5.53 14.10 5.62
CA SER A 46 6.57 13.53 4.75
C SER A 46 7.77 13.06 5.57
N ALA A 47 8.57 12.19 4.98
CA ALA A 47 9.88 11.78 5.49
C ALA A 47 10.81 11.47 4.31
N ASP A 48 12.08 11.80 4.47
CA ASP A 48 13.12 11.34 3.55
C ASP A 48 13.76 10.06 4.06
N THR A 49 13.51 8.95 3.37
CA THR A 49 14.08 7.64 3.74
C THR A 49 15.59 7.55 3.50
N MET A 50 16.19 8.52 2.79
CA MET A 50 17.62 8.60 2.51
C MET A 50 18.34 9.51 3.50
N ASP A 51 17.63 10.42 4.16
CA ASP A 51 18.17 11.29 5.19
C ASP A 51 18.40 10.53 6.49
N GLU A 52 19.64 10.50 6.96
CA GLU A 52 20.01 9.83 8.21
C GLU A 52 19.51 10.56 9.45
N ASP A 53 19.29 11.86 9.33
CA ASP A 53 18.81 12.73 10.41
C ASP A 53 17.28 12.82 10.47
N ASP A 54 16.55 12.24 9.47
CA ASP A 54 15.08 12.20 9.55
C ASP A 54 14.62 11.36 10.76
N SER A 55 13.75 11.95 11.55
CA SER A 55 13.14 11.30 12.73
C SER A 55 12.43 9.98 12.43
N LEU A 56 12.17 9.65 11.15
CA LEU A 56 11.60 8.38 10.72
C LEU A 56 12.39 7.19 11.26
N ARG A 57 13.74 7.25 11.26
CA ARG A 57 14.58 6.14 11.74
C ARG A 57 14.46 5.89 13.24
N GLN A 58 14.08 6.92 14.02
CA GLN A 58 13.77 6.78 15.45
C GLN A 58 12.36 6.21 15.67
N GLN A 59 11.42 6.48 14.76
CA GLN A 59 10.03 6.02 14.81
C GLN A 59 9.90 4.59 14.25
N ASN A 60 10.54 4.32 13.12
CA ASN A 60 10.64 3.01 12.50
C ASN A 60 12.11 2.66 12.27
N PRO A 61 12.70 1.77 13.05
CA PRO A 61 14.12 1.40 12.91
C PRO A 61 14.53 0.90 11.53
N LEU A 62 13.57 0.45 10.71
CA LEU A 62 13.81 0.05 9.32
C LEU A 62 13.94 1.25 8.36
N GLY A 63 13.65 2.48 8.81
CA GLY A 63 13.64 3.67 7.96
C GLY A 63 12.65 3.60 6.80
N LYS A 64 11.56 2.83 6.95
CA LYS A 64 10.58 2.57 5.89
C LYS A 64 9.27 3.29 6.12
N LEU A 65 8.63 3.65 5.02
CA LEU A 65 7.27 4.21 4.96
C LEU A 65 6.27 3.15 4.48
N PRO A 66 5.01 3.20 4.98
CA PRO A 66 4.47 4.13 5.96
C PRO A 66 4.83 3.77 7.41
N CYS A 67 4.77 4.77 8.30
CA CYS A 67 4.77 4.58 9.75
C CYS A 67 3.65 5.44 10.35
N LEU A 68 2.78 4.83 11.16
CA LEU A 68 1.66 5.50 11.83
C LEU A 68 2.04 5.76 13.28
N MET A 69 2.04 7.03 13.67
CA MET A 69 2.28 7.48 15.04
C MET A 69 0.98 7.79 15.75
N ILE A 70 0.73 7.25 16.92
CA ILE A 70 -0.44 7.54 17.74
C ILE A 70 0.01 7.82 19.15
N GLY A 71 -0.13 9.06 19.64
CA GLY A 71 0.26 9.41 21.00
C GLY A 71 1.73 9.15 21.33
N GLY A 72 2.62 9.15 20.34
CA GLY A 72 4.05 8.85 20.49
C GLY A 72 4.44 7.38 20.20
N GLU A 73 3.49 6.47 20.12
CA GLU A 73 3.73 5.07 19.76
C GLU A 73 3.72 4.88 18.24
N ALA A 74 4.63 4.04 17.72
CA ALA A 74 4.81 3.80 16.30
C ALA A 74 4.26 2.43 15.87
N PHE A 75 3.51 2.42 14.76
CA PHE A 75 2.96 1.22 14.14
C PHE A 75 3.42 1.12 12.69
N TYR A 76 3.98 0.01 12.31
CA TYR A 76 4.45 -0.36 10.97
C TYR A 76 4.49 -1.90 10.86
N ASP A 77 4.40 -2.53 9.65
CA ASP A 77 4.33 -1.89 8.33
C ASP A 77 2.89 -1.54 7.92
N SER A 78 2.74 -1.21 6.63
CA SER A 78 1.42 -0.88 6.05
C SER A 78 0.35 -1.95 6.27
N HIS A 79 0.72 -3.22 6.40
CA HIS A 79 -0.19 -4.33 6.65
C HIS A 79 -0.79 -4.26 8.05
N VAL A 80 0.06 -4.06 9.06
CA VAL A 80 -0.35 -3.85 10.45
C VAL A 80 -1.24 -2.61 10.56
N ILE A 81 -0.85 -1.51 9.89
CA ILE A 81 -1.63 -0.27 9.88
C ILE A 81 -3.03 -0.51 9.31
N LEU A 82 -3.17 -1.22 8.19
CA LEU A 82 -4.47 -1.49 7.57
C LEU A 82 -5.37 -2.36 8.46
N GLU A 83 -4.82 -3.37 9.13
CA GLU A 83 -5.58 -4.18 10.09
C GLU A 83 -6.02 -3.34 11.30
N MET A 84 -5.15 -2.44 11.79
CA MET A 84 -5.48 -1.51 12.86
C MET A 84 -6.60 -0.55 12.44
N LEU A 85 -6.54 0.04 11.23
CA LEU A 85 -7.58 0.93 10.73
C LEU A 85 -8.93 0.23 10.61
N ASP A 86 -8.95 -1.02 10.13
CA ASP A 86 -10.17 -1.84 10.10
C ASP A 86 -10.73 -2.03 11.51
N ALA A 87 -9.88 -2.36 12.49
CA ALA A 87 -10.29 -2.52 13.88
C ALA A 87 -10.80 -1.21 14.50
N VAL A 88 -10.18 -0.05 14.22
CA VAL A 88 -10.64 1.28 14.61
C VAL A 88 -12.03 1.57 14.06
N ALA A 89 -12.28 1.22 12.80
CA ALA A 89 -13.56 1.39 12.12
C ALA A 89 -14.65 0.38 12.56
N GLY A 90 -14.38 -0.43 13.57
CA GLY A 90 -15.28 -1.43 14.13
C GLY A 90 -15.06 -2.86 13.63
N GLY A 91 -14.13 -3.06 12.72
CA GLY A 91 -13.76 -4.35 12.13
C GLY A 91 -14.74 -4.87 11.08
N GLY A 92 -14.23 -5.62 10.12
CA GLY A 92 -15.06 -6.24 9.07
C GLY A 92 -15.40 -5.31 7.90
N ARG A 93 -14.75 -4.15 7.79
CA ARG A 93 -14.93 -3.22 6.67
C ARG A 93 -13.89 -3.42 5.56
N LEU A 94 -12.63 -3.61 5.95
CA LEU A 94 -11.54 -3.93 5.01
C LEU A 94 -11.30 -5.44 4.92
N LEU A 95 -11.54 -6.16 6.00
CA LEU A 95 -11.24 -7.58 6.14
C LEU A 95 -12.40 -8.33 6.79
N PRO A 96 -12.68 -9.59 6.42
CA PRO A 96 -13.53 -10.46 7.22
C PRO A 96 -13.05 -10.53 8.67
N ARG A 97 -13.97 -10.52 9.63
CA ARG A 97 -13.64 -10.48 11.07
C ARG A 97 -12.81 -11.67 11.54
N ALA A 98 -13.14 -12.86 11.02
CA ALA A 98 -12.51 -14.12 11.43
C ALA A 98 -12.70 -15.20 10.35
N GLY A 99 -12.18 -16.39 10.62
CA GLY A 99 -12.37 -17.58 9.79
C GLY A 99 -11.45 -17.64 8.57
N LEU A 100 -11.70 -18.65 7.72
CA LEU A 100 -10.85 -18.94 6.57
C LEU A 100 -10.84 -17.80 5.54
N GLU A 101 -11.99 -17.11 5.37
CA GLU A 101 -12.11 -15.99 4.43
C GLU A 101 -11.17 -14.83 4.80
N ARG A 102 -10.94 -14.58 6.09
CA ARG A 102 -9.95 -13.60 6.52
C ARG A 102 -8.55 -13.97 6.03
N PHE A 103 -8.14 -15.23 6.17
CA PHE A 103 -6.83 -15.70 5.73
C PHE A 103 -6.69 -15.69 4.20
N ARG A 104 -7.78 -15.99 3.47
CA ARG A 104 -7.82 -15.86 2.01
C ARG A 104 -7.61 -14.41 1.57
N ALA A 105 -8.33 -13.47 2.19
CA ALA A 105 -8.18 -12.04 1.91
C ALA A 105 -6.76 -11.54 2.23
N LEU A 106 -6.21 -11.91 3.39
CA LEU A 106 -4.84 -11.60 3.77
C LEU A 106 -3.82 -12.15 2.78
N THR A 107 -3.96 -13.41 2.35
CA THR A 107 -3.06 -14.04 1.36
C THR A 107 -3.09 -13.30 0.03
N ARG A 108 -4.30 -12.95 -0.46
CA ARG A 108 -4.44 -12.21 -1.72
C ARG A 108 -3.86 -10.79 -1.62
N ALA A 109 -4.07 -10.11 -0.49
CA ALA A 109 -3.46 -8.81 -0.26
C ALA A 109 -1.91 -8.90 -0.22
N ARG A 110 -1.35 -9.96 0.38
CA ARG A 110 0.10 -10.20 0.36
C ARG A 110 0.63 -10.53 -1.03
N LEU A 111 -0.16 -11.19 -1.89
CA LEU A 111 0.19 -11.39 -3.30
C LEU A 111 0.31 -10.03 -4.04
N ALA A 112 -0.64 -9.12 -3.84
CA ALA A 112 -0.58 -7.78 -4.40
C ALA A 112 0.59 -6.94 -3.83
N ASP A 113 0.87 -7.05 -2.53
CA ASP A 113 2.07 -6.46 -1.93
C ASP A 113 3.36 -7.01 -2.57
N GLY A 114 3.40 -8.30 -2.88
CA GLY A 114 4.53 -8.92 -3.57
C GLY A 114 4.80 -8.35 -4.97
N ILE A 115 3.75 -7.92 -5.68
CA ILE A 115 3.91 -7.14 -6.93
C ILE A 115 4.64 -5.83 -6.64
N THR A 116 4.18 -5.10 -5.61
CA THR A 116 4.77 -3.82 -5.21
C THR A 116 6.22 -3.96 -4.75
N ASP A 117 6.51 -4.99 -3.93
CA ASP A 117 7.86 -5.29 -3.44
C ASP A 117 8.81 -5.56 -4.61
N ALA A 118 8.40 -6.40 -5.56
CA ALA A 118 9.20 -6.72 -6.73
C ALA A 118 9.44 -5.50 -7.64
N ALA A 119 8.41 -4.67 -7.87
CA ALA A 119 8.54 -3.44 -8.63
C ALA A 119 9.44 -2.40 -7.96
N LEU A 120 9.39 -2.33 -6.62
CA LEU A 120 10.28 -1.47 -5.84
C LEU A 120 11.74 -1.93 -5.97
N LEU A 121 12.00 -3.24 -5.91
CA LEU A 121 13.34 -3.80 -6.09
C LEU A 121 13.90 -3.55 -7.50
N VAL A 122 13.05 -3.60 -8.54
CA VAL A 122 13.46 -3.18 -9.89
C VAL A 122 13.87 -1.71 -9.92
N SER A 123 13.08 -0.84 -9.27
CA SER A 123 13.39 0.59 -9.19
C SER A 123 14.68 0.86 -8.39
N TYR A 124 14.91 0.09 -7.33
CA TYR A 124 16.10 0.24 -6.48
C TYR A 124 17.37 -0.27 -7.16
N GLU A 125 17.30 -1.30 -7.97
CA GLU A 125 18.45 -1.77 -8.75
C GLU A 125 19.00 -0.64 -9.63
N ASN A 126 18.12 0.14 -10.27
CA ASN A 126 18.53 1.29 -11.06
C ASN A 126 18.95 2.51 -10.22
N ARG A 127 18.45 2.64 -8.96
CA ARG A 127 18.72 3.80 -8.12
C ARG A 127 20.01 3.68 -7.33
N PHE A 128 20.38 2.47 -6.89
CA PHE A 128 21.47 2.21 -5.94
C PHE A 128 22.67 1.50 -6.57
N ARG A 129 22.64 1.24 -7.89
CA ARG A 129 23.78 0.69 -8.62
C ARG A 129 24.50 1.79 -9.40
N GLU A 130 25.80 1.66 -9.48
CA GLU A 130 26.59 2.47 -10.38
C GLU A 130 26.24 2.12 -11.84
N PRO A 131 26.42 3.07 -12.78
CA PRO A 131 26.18 2.82 -14.20
C PRO A 131 26.91 1.56 -14.69
N GLY A 132 26.18 0.66 -15.34
CA GLY A 132 26.72 -0.61 -15.85
C GLY A 132 26.83 -1.75 -14.82
N GLN A 133 26.40 -1.55 -13.57
CA GLN A 133 26.44 -2.59 -12.52
C GLN A 133 25.07 -3.23 -12.25
N THR A 134 24.05 -2.90 -13.03
CA THR A 134 22.73 -3.53 -12.91
C THR A 134 22.76 -5.00 -13.29
N SER A 135 22.11 -5.85 -12.53
CA SER A 135 22.02 -7.28 -12.81
C SER A 135 20.76 -7.63 -13.60
N GLU A 136 20.89 -7.87 -14.89
CA GLU A 136 19.76 -8.30 -15.73
C GLU A 136 19.12 -9.61 -15.22
N ARG A 137 19.90 -10.52 -14.67
CA ARG A 137 19.39 -11.75 -14.05
C ARG A 137 18.50 -11.43 -12.84
N TRP A 138 18.88 -10.46 -12.02
CA TRP A 138 18.09 -10.01 -10.86
C TRP A 138 16.83 -9.30 -11.30
N LEU A 139 16.93 -8.38 -12.27
CA LEU A 139 15.78 -7.68 -12.84
C LEU A 139 14.77 -8.64 -13.45
N ALA A 140 15.22 -9.61 -14.25
CA ALA A 140 14.35 -10.65 -14.81
C ALA A 140 13.67 -11.49 -13.72
N HIS A 141 14.38 -11.82 -12.63
CA HIS A 141 13.82 -12.54 -11.49
C HIS A 141 12.68 -11.73 -10.81
N GLN A 142 12.86 -10.42 -10.61
CA GLN A 142 11.82 -9.57 -10.01
C GLN A 142 10.63 -9.38 -10.98
N ARG A 143 10.87 -9.09 -12.26
CA ARG A 143 9.82 -8.99 -13.29
C ARG A 143 9.00 -10.27 -13.37
N GLY A 144 9.64 -11.43 -13.32
CA GLY A 144 8.95 -12.73 -13.33
C GLY A 144 8.03 -12.95 -12.12
N LYS A 145 8.33 -12.36 -10.95
CA LYS A 145 7.40 -12.35 -9.80
C LYS A 145 6.15 -11.52 -10.10
N ILE A 146 6.34 -10.34 -10.69
CA ILE A 146 5.23 -9.47 -11.08
C ILE A 146 4.32 -10.20 -12.07
N THR A 147 4.87 -10.73 -13.16
CA THR A 147 4.09 -11.42 -14.20
C THR A 147 3.28 -12.59 -13.63
N ARG A 148 3.89 -13.45 -12.80
CA ARG A 148 3.17 -14.57 -12.18
C ARG A 148 2.08 -14.12 -11.21
N ALA A 149 2.31 -13.05 -10.46
CA ALA A 149 1.32 -12.53 -9.52
C ALA A 149 0.15 -11.88 -10.25
N LEU A 150 0.37 -11.15 -11.35
CA LEU A 150 -0.68 -10.61 -12.21
C LEU A 150 -1.53 -11.74 -12.80
N ALA A 151 -0.92 -12.75 -13.39
CA ALA A 151 -1.62 -13.92 -13.93
C ALA A 151 -2.44 -14.68 -12.87
N ALA A 152 -1.97 -14.71 -11.61
CA ALA A 152 -2.70 -15.36 -10.51
C ALA A 152 -3.95 -14.60 -10.07
N PHE A 153 -4.07 -13.29 -10.38
CA PHE A 153 -5.29 -12.52 -10.11
C PHE A 153 -6.37 -12.69 -11.18
N GLU A 154 -6.01 -12.94 -12.44
CA GLU A 154 -6.96 -12.93 -13.57
C GLU A 154 -8.14 -13.91 -13.46
N PRO A 155 -7.96 -15.17 -12.98
CA PRO A 155 -9.07 -16.12 -12.91
C PRO A 155 -10.17 -15.72 -11.91
N ASP A 156 -9.83 -14.88 -10.92
CA ASP A 156 -10.73 -14.50 -9.84
C ASP A 156 -10.43 -13.06 -9.38
N LEU A 157 -10.81 -12.08 -10.21
CA LEU A 157 -10.65 -10.67 -9.86
C LEU A 157 -11.68 -10.27 -8.78
N PRO A 158 -11.25 -9.56 -7.72
CA PRO A 158 -12.18 -9.05 -6.72
C PRO A 158 -13.06 -7.94 -7.32
N ASP A 159 -14.29 -7.77 -6.83
CA ASP A 159 -15.18 -6.71 -7.33
C ASP A 159 -14.53 -5.33 -7.17
N PRO A 160 -14.25 -4.59 -8.27
CA PRO A 160 -13.56 -3.30 -8.21
C PRO A 160 -14.39 -2.18 -7.56
N ARG A 161 -15.70 -2.40 -7.35
CA ARG A 161 -16.58 -1.43 -6.68
C ARG A 161 -16.51 -1.50 -5.17
N ARG A 162 -15.84 -2.50 -4.61
CA ARG A 162 -15.62 -2.65 -3.16
C ARG A 162 -14.28 -2.04 -2.76
N ALA A 163 -14.27 -1.36 -1.60
CA ALA A 163 -13.07 -0.74 -1.04
C ALA A 163 -12.53 -1.59 0.12
N GLU A 164 -12.20 -2.85 -0.15
CA GLU A 164 -11.65 -3.77 0.84
C GLU A 164 -10.11 -3.90 0.71
N LEU A 165 -9.49 -4.61 1.63
CA LEU A 165 -8.04 -4.73 1.71
C LEU A 165 -7.42 -5.22 0.40
N VAL A 166 -8.01 -6.26 -0.23
CA VAL A 166 -7.48 -6.85 -1.47
C VAL A 166 -7.53 -5.82 -2.60
N GLN A 167 -8.69 -5.16 -2.78
CA GLN A 167 -8.88 -4.18 -3.85
C GLN A 167 -7.95 -2.96 -3.67
N ILE A 168 -7.89 -2.41 -2.47
CA ILE A 168 -7.02 -1.27 -2.17
C ILE A 168 -5.54 -1.62 -2.41
N THR A 169 -5.12 -2.81 -1.99
CA THR A 169 -3.72 -3.24 -2.16
C THR A 169 -3.40 -3.52 -3.62
N LEU A 170 -4.30 -4.21 -4.35
CA LEU A 170 -4.13 -4.47 -5.77
C LEU A 170 -4.08 -3.17 -6.58
N ALA A 171 -5.01 -2.24 -6.35
CA ALA A 171 -5.02 -0.95 -7.02
C ALA A 171 -3.74 -0.15 -6.75
N ALA A 172 -3.24 -0.15 -5.50
CA ALA A 172 -1.97 0.51 -5.17
C ALA A 172 -0.80 -0.11 -5.94
N ALA A 173 -0.78 -1.45 -6.08
CA ALA A 173 0.24 -2.18 -6.81
C ALA A 173 0.20 -1.87 -8.31
N LEU A 174 -0.97 -2.01 -8.95
CA LEU A 174 -1.14 -1.74 -10.38
C LEU A 174 -0.82 -0.28 -10.72
N GLY A 175 -1.30 0.67 -9.93
CA GLY A 175 -0.96 2.08 -10.12
C GLY A 175 0.54 2.38 -9.84
N TYR A 176 1.25 1.53 -9.10
CA TYR A 176 2.70 1.64 -8.97
C TYR A 176 3.43 1.10 -10.20
N LEU A 177 2.91 0.02 -10.82
CA LEU A 177 3.41 -0.47 -12.10
C LEU A 177 3.28 0.59 -13.21
N ASP A 178 2.12 1.26 -13.28
CA ASP A 178 1.90 2.36 -14.24
C ASP A 178 2.91 3.50 -14.05
N TRP A 179 3.21 3.83 -12.80
CA TRP A 179 4.09 4.94 -12.51
C TRP A 179 5.58 4.63 -12.72
N ARG A 180 6.01 3.41 -12.37
CA ARG A 180 7.44 3.00 -12.46
C ARG A 180 7.78 2.27 -13.73
N GLN A 181 6.80 1.68 -14.40
CA GLN A 181 6.94 0.95 -15.66
C GLN A 181 8.09 -0.09 -15.63
N PRO A 182 8.14 -0.99 -14.62
CA PRO A 182 9.18 -2.02 -14.56
C PRO A 182 9.06 -3.05 -15.68
N LEU A 183 7.86 -3.16 -16.26
CA LEU A 183 7.49 -3.96 -17.44
C LEU A 183 6.18 -3.43 -18.02
N GLU A 184 5.92 -3.73 -19.29
CA GLU A 184 4.61 -3.55 -19.91
C GLU A 184 3.65 -4.61 -19.35
N TRP A 185 2.57 -4.19 -18.69
CA TRP A 185 1.63 -5.14 -18.10
C TRP A 185 0.22 -5.03 -18.66
N ARG A 186 -0.19 -3.83 -19.12
CA ARG A 186 -1.57 -3.58 -19.54
C ARG A 186 -1.96 -4.38 -20.78
N ALA A 187 -1.08 -4.44 -21.78
CA ALA A 187 -1.33 -5.18 -23.01
C ALA A 187 -1.47 -6.69 -22.76
N ASP A 188 -0.68 -7.23 -21.82
CA ASP A 188 -0.68 -8.66 -21.48
C ASP A 188 -1.84 -9.04 -20.54
N HIS A 189 -2.41 -8.06 -19.79
CA HIS A 189 -3.43 -8.27 -18.76
C HIS A 189 -4.63 -7.31 -18.90
N PRO A 190 -5.38 -7.34 -20.01
CA PRO A 190 -6.49 -6.40 -20.27
C PRO A 190 -7.64 -6.50 -19.25
N ALA A 191 -7.82 -7.66 -18.62
CA ALA A 191 -8.82 -7.81 -17.55
C ALA A 191 -8.44 -7.01 -16.30
N LEU A 192 -7.15 -6.99 -15.92
CA LEU A 192 -6.64 -6.17 -14.83
C LEU A 192 -6.64 -4.66 -15.16
N GLU A 193 -6.39 -4.30 -16.41
CA GLU A 193 -6.52 -2.92 -16.88
C GLU A 193 -7.95 -2.41 -16.69
N ASN A 194 -8.95 -3.13 -17.22
CA ASN A 194 -10.37 -2.80 -17.05
C ASN A 194 -10.79 -2.76 -15.58
N TRP A 195 -10.22 -3.67 -14.77
CA TRP A 195 -10.45 -3.71 -13.35
C TRP A 195 -9.95 -2.44 -12.66
N LEU A 196 -8.72 -2.01 -12.95
CA LEU A 196 -8.11 -0.81 -12.36
C LEU A 196 -8.86 0.46 -12.77
N ASP A 197 -9.26 0.56 -14.04
CA ASP A 197 -10.06 1.68 -14.55
C ASP A 197 -11.42 1.78 -13.87
N THR A 198 -12.07 0.62 -13.65
CA THR A 198 -13.34 0.56 -12.93
C THR A 198 -13.18 0.92 -11.46
N PHE A 199 -12.12 0.44 -10.81
CA PHE A 199 -11.80 0.82 -9.44
C PHE A 199 -11.58 2.33 -9.32
N GLY A 200 -10.79 2.92 -10.23
CA GLY A 200 -10.51 4.35 -10.23
C GLY A 200 -11.76 5.22 -10.39
N ARG A 201 -12.68 4.81 -11.28
CA ARG A 201 -13.98 5.51 -11.45
C ARG A 201 -14.93 5.33 -10.28
N SER A 202 -14.81 4.23 -9.53
CA SER A 202 -15.74 3.91 -8.42
C SER A 202 -15.36 4.58 -7.10
N HIS A 203 -14.12 5.03 -6.94
CA HIS A 203 -13.61 5.49 -5.66
C HIS A 203 -12.90 6.84 -5.75
N ARG A 204 -13.46 7.88 -5.09
CA ARG A 204 -12.86 9.24 -5.03
C ARG A 204 -11.42 9.22 -4.48
N PHE A 205 -11.13 8.37 -3.53
CA PHE A 205 -9.80 8.27 -2.93
C PHE A 205 -8.70 7.82 -3.92
N TRP A 206 -9.06 7.27 -5.07
CA TRP A 206 -8.09 6.93 -6.10
C TRP A 206 -7.39 8.16 -6.67
N SER A 207 -8.16 9.18 -7.08
CA SER A 207 -7.62 10.46 -7.56
C SER A 207 -7.05 11.31 -6.42
N GLU A 208 -7.69 11.35 -5.26
CA GLU A 208 -7.25 12.13 -4.08
C GLU A 208 -5.89 11.66 -3.52
N THR A 209 -5.51 10.42 -3.77
CA THR A 209 -4.22 9.85 -3.36
C THR A 209 -3.23 9.71 -4.50
N GLU A 210 -3.52 10.28 -5.65
CA GLU A 210 -2.67 10.20 -6.84
C GLU A 210 -1.24 10.67 -6.56
N ARG A 211 -0.31 10.02 -7.25
CA ARG A 211 1.11 10.38 -7.17
C ARG A 211 1.36 11.61 -7.99
N THR A 212 1.90 12.63 -7.38
CA THR A 212 2.46 13.78 -8.10
C THR A 212 3.98 13.66 -8.07
N ARG A 213 4.64 13.94 -9.19
CA ARG A 213 6.10 14.16 -9.20
C ARG A 213 6.34 15.41 -8.36
N GLU A 214 7.11 15.26 -7.30
CA GLU A 214 7.65 16.38 -6.53
C GLU A 214 8.76 17.04 -7.33
#